data_68f13e328b5876b9bace218a247d9101
#
_entry.id   68f13e328b5876b9bace218a247d9101
#
_cell.length_a   1.000
_cell.length_b   1.000
_cell.length_c   1.000
_cell.angle_alpha   90.00
_cell.angle_beta   90.00
_cell.angle_gamma   90.00
#
_symmetry.space_group_name_H-M   'P 1'
#
loop_
_entity.id
_entity.type
_entity.pdbx_description
1 polymer ?
#
loop_
_entity_poly.entity_id
_entity_poly.type
_entity_poly.pdbx_seq_one_letter_code
_entity_poly.pdbx_strand_id
1 'polypeptide(L)'
;PKREDCSYPYDELCGCGVGFKLIQALAENRNQTIDDLVLYLDLVATAIAADIVPITGENRVLAKFGLEVINSNPRPGIKALIQNVKKKVLTITDVVFIVAPRINAAGRIKHGNEAVALVTEYDLDQAEQFASEIEQHNSDRKELDKQITKEALLQIEENNEQNRFSTVVYQENWHKGVIGIVASRLVENYYRPTIVFTKSGEKLAASARSVKDFDVYN
;
A
#
# COMPACT_ATOMS: atom_id res chain seq x y z
N PRO A 1 -10.65 7.39 13.89
CA PRO A 1 -11.81 6.73 14.52
C PRO A 1 -11.41 5.66 15.57
N LYS A 2 -10.20 5.07 15.47
CA LYS A 2 -9.73 3.99 16.38
C LYS A 2 -9.28 4.45 17.77
N ARG A 3 -9.37 5.73 18.12
CA ARG A 3 -9.08 6.21 19.47
C ARG A 3 -10.21 5.80 20.41
N GLU A 4 -9.87 5.43 21.65
CA GLU A 4 -10.83 4.98 22.68
C GLU A 4 -11.90 6.03 23.01
N ASP A 5 -11.54 7.32 22.90
CA ASP A 5 -12.43 8.46 23.17
C ASP A 5 -13.22 8.92 21.93
N CYS A 6 -13.14 8.20 20.80
CA CYS A 6 -13.82 8.57 19.55
C CYS A 6 -15.21 7.96 19.49
N SER A 7 -16.23 8.80 19.39
CA SER A 7 -17.64 8.38 19.24
C SER A 7 -18.10 8.15 17.80
N TYR A 8 -17.18 8.21 16.81
CA TYR A 8 -17.54 7.99 15.42
C TYR A 8 -18.03 6.55 15.20
N PRO A 9 -19.19 6.33 14.57
CA PRO A 9 -19.87 5.02 14.56
C PRO A 9 -19.17 3.93 13.74
N TYR A 10 -18.18 4.29 12.91
CA TYR A 10 -17.41 3.35 12.11
C TYR A 10 -15.90 3.60 12.27
N ASP A 11 -15.22 2.69 12.92
CA ASP A 11 -13.82 2.81 13.34
C ASP A 11 -12.79 2.31 12.29
N GLU A 12 -13.24 1.62 11.24
CA GLU A 12 -12.39 1.00 10.22
C GLU A 12 -12.07 1.90 9.02
N LEU A 13 -12.34 3.21 9.09
CA LEU A 13 -11.93 4.15 8.03
C LEU A 13 -10.40 4.18 7.92
N CYS A 14 -9.88 4.08 6.67
CA CYS A 14 -8.48 4.40 6.38
C CYS A 14 -8.22 5.92 6.53
N GLY A 15 -6.94 6.32 6.57
CA GLY A 15 -6.55 7.73 6.73
C GLY A 15 -7.18 8.66 5.69
N CYS A 16 -7.20 8.23 4.42
CA CYS A 16 -7.87 8.96 3.33
C CYS A 16 -9.38 9.06 3.55
N GLY A 17 -10.02 7.99 4.06
CA GLY A 17 -11.44 7.99 4.41
C GLY A 17 -11.77 9.00 5.50
N VAL A 18 -10.92 9.12 6.53
CA VAL A 18 -11.07 10.15 7.58
C VAL A 18 -10.94 11.55 6.98
N GLY A 19 -9.95 11.78 6.10
CA GLY A 19 -9.79 13.05 5.38
C GLY A 19 -11.02 13.39 4.53
N PHE A 20 -11.59 12.40 3.84
CA PHE A 20 -12.81 12.58 3.05
C PHE A 20 -14.00 12.99 3.94
N LYS A 21 -14.18 12.40 5.12
CA LYS A 21 -15.25 12.79 6.06
C LYS A 21 -15.07 14.23 6.55
N LEU A 22 -13.83 14.69 6.76
CA LEU A 22 -13.57 16.10 7.08
C LEU A 22 -13.97 17.02 5.93
N ILE A 23 -13.61 16.66 4.69
CA ILE A 23 -14.00 17.43 3.49
C ILE A 23 -15.54 17.45 3.36
N GLN A 24 -16.21 16.34 3.60
CA GLN A 24 -17.67 16.24 3.60
C GLN A 24 -18.30 17.22 4.61
N ALA A 25 -17.84 17.22 5.85
CA ALA A 25 -18.34 18.13 6.88
C ALA A 25 -18.09 19.62 6.51
N LEU A 26 -16.95 19.94 5.89
CA LEU A 26 -16.66 21.29 5.41
C LEU A 26 -17.57 21.69 4.24
N ALA A 27 -17.86 20.77 3.33
CA ALA A 27 -18.76 20.99 2.20
C ALA A 27 -20.20 21.26 2.66
N GLU A 28 -20.71 20.48 3.60
CA GLU A 28 -22.01 20.68 4.23
C GLU A 28 -22.14 22.08 4.85
N ASN A 29 -21.09 22.56 5.57
CA ASN A 29 -21.06 23.91 6.11
C ASN A 29 -21.02 25.00 5.04
N ARG A 30 -20.70 24.69 3.80
CA ARG A 30 -20.70 25.60 2.64
C ARG A 30 -21.90 25.42 1.72
N ASN A 31 -22.94 24.67 2.15
CA ASN A 31 -24.11 24.30 1.36
C ASN A 31 -23.77 23.57 0.05
N GLN A 32 -22.63 22.84 0.02
CA GLN A 32 -22.27 21.93 -1.05
C GLN A 32 -22.86 20.54 -0.76
N THR A 33 -23.04 19.76 -1.80
CA THR A 33 -23.62 18.42 -1.71
C THR A 33 -22.55 17.33 -1.84
N ILE A 34 -22.92 16.09 -1.60
CA ILE A 34 -22.02 14.95 -1.80
C ILE A 34 -21.59 14.81 -3.28
N ASP A 35 -22.44 15.26 -4.22
CA ASP A 35 -22.15 15.20 -5.65
C ASP A 35 -20.91 16.03 -6.03
N ASP A 36 -20.67 17.14 -5.32
CA ASP A 36 -19.48 17.98 -5.49
C ASP A 36 -18.19 17.25 -5.05
N LEU A 37 -18.32 16.19 -4.26
CA LEU A 37 -17.22 15.43 -3.68
C LEU A 37 -16.95 14.09 -4.35
N VAL A 38 -17.86 13.64 -5.23
CA VAL A 38 -17.76 12.32 -5.90
C VAL A 38 -16.41 12.14 -6.59
N LEU A 39 -15.85 13.22 -7.17
CA LEU A 39 -14.54 13.17 -7.84
C LEU A 39 -13.37 12.73 -6.96
N TYR A 40 -13.49 12.85 -5.62
CA TYR A 40 -12.43 12.41 -4.68
C TYR A 40 -12.56 10.94 -4.29
N LEU A 41 -13.64 10.26 -4.66
CA LEU A 41 -13.88 8.89 -4.26
C LEU A 41 -12.94 7.89 -4.93
N ASP A 42 -12.34 8.23 -6.07
CA ASP A 42 -11.29 7.42 -6.70
C ASP A 42 -10.05 7.29 -5.80
N LEU A 43 -9.65 8.38 -5.12
CA LEU A 43 -8.58 8.33 -4.12
C LEU A 43 -8.97 7.51 -2.90
N VAL A 44 -10.21 7.68 -2.41
CA VAL A 44 -10.69 6.95 -1.23
C VAL A 44 -10.74 5.46 -1.51
N ALA A 45 -11.28 5.03 -2.66
CA ALA A 45 -11.30 3.62 -3.06
C ALA A 45 -9.88 3.05 -3.22
N THR A 46 -8.96 3.83 -3.79
CA THR A 46 -7.56 3.45 -3.92
C THR A 46 -6.90 3.27 -2.55
N ALA A 47 -7.15 4.18 -1.61
CA ALA A 47 -6.61 4.08 -0.25
C ALA A 47 -7.21 2.90 0.53
N ILE A 48 -8.53 2.66 0.44
CA ILE A 48 -9.17 1.48 1.04
C ILE A 48 -8.50 0.20 0.55
N ALA A 49 -8.24 0.11 -0.76
CA ALA A 49 -7.56 -1.03 -1.36
C ALA A 49 -6.09 -1.17 -0.91
N ALA A 50 -5.37 -0.05 -0.79
CA ALA A 50 -3.94 -0.02 -0.45
C ALA A 50 -3.67 -0.34 1.02
N ASP A 51 -4.52 0.13 1.93
CA ASP A 51 -4.39 -0.03 3.38
C ASP A 51 -4.96 -1.36 3.91
N ILE A 52 -5.62 -2.13 3.04
CA ILE A 52 -6.21 -3.44 3.37
C ILE A 52 -7.17 -3.32 4.57
N VAL A 53 -7.93 -2.24 4.66
CA VAL A 53 -8.98 -2.08 5.66
C VAL A 53 -10.22 -2.92 5.31
N PRO A 54 -11.04 -3.33 6.31
CA PRO A 54 -12.27 -4.09 6.03
C PRO A 54 -13.21 -3.36 5.06
N ILE A 55 -13.68 -4.06 4.03
CA ILE A 55 -14.65 -3.53 3.05
C ILE A 55 -16.08 -3.78 3.56
N THR A 56 -16.38 -3.21 4.72
CA THR A 56 -17.68 -3.24 5.40
C THR A 56 -18.17 -1.82 5.64
N GLY A 57 -19.37 -1.64 6.13
CA GLY A 57 -19.92 -0.34 6.53
C GLY A 57 -19.65 0.77 5.52
N GLU A 58 -19.12 1.91 5.97
CA GLU A 58 -18.82 3.07 5.12
C GLU A 58 -17.75 2.76 4.07
N ASN A 59 -16.71 1.98 4.39
CA ASN A 59 -15.68 1.62 3.41
C ASN A 59 -16.28 0.92 2.19
N ARG A 60 -17.30 0.07 2.37
CA ARG A 60 -17.98 -0.61 1.27
C ARG A 60 -18.70 0.38 0.36
N VAL A 61 -19.38 1.37 0.93
CA VAL A 61 -20.08 2.40 0.18
C VAL A 61 -19.08 3.27 -0.59
N LEU A 62 -18.07 3.77 0.10
CA LEU A 62 -17.04 4.63 -0.50
C LEU A 62 -16.25 3.89 -1.60
N ALA A 63 -15.89 2.62 -1.38
CA ALA A 63 -15.21 1.81 -2.38
C ALA A 63 -16.08 1.53 -3.60
N LYS A 64 -17.39 1.29 -3.43
CA LYS A 64 -18.30 1.07 -4.54
C LYS A 64 -18.36 2.30 -5.45
N PHE A 65 -18.70 3.46 -4.91
CA PHE A 65 -18.79 4.69 -5.70
C PHE A 65 -17.41 5.14 -6.23
N GLY A 66 -16.34 4.96 -5.47
CA GLY A 66 -14.99 5.24 -5.94
C GLY A 66 -14.57 4.34 -7.11
N LEU A 67 -14.96 3.07 -7.13
CA LEU A 67 -14.77 2.19 -8.29
C LEU A 67 -15.58 2.63 -9.51
N GLU A 68 -16.77 3.17 -9.33
CA GLU A 68 -17.56 3.76 -10.41
C GLU A 68 -16.80 4.95 -11.03
N VAL A 69 -16.21 5.83 -10.21
CA VAL A 69 -15.35 6.93 -10.68
C VAL A 69 -14.11 6.42 -11.40
N ILE A 70 -13.40 5.44 -10.83
CA ILE A 70 -12.20 4.83 -11.44
C ILE A 70 -12.52 4.25 -12.82
N ASN A 71 -13.70 3.66 -13.00
CA ASN A 71 -14.11 3.02 -14.26
C ASN A 71 -14.76 3.97 -15.27
N SER A 72 -15.18 5.17 -14.87
CA SER A 72 -15.87 6.11 -15.76
C SER A 72 -15.02 7.34 -16.08
N ASN A 73 -14.61 8.08 -15.06
CA ASN A 73 -13.85 9.32 -15.20
C ASN A 73 -12.84 9.51 -14.05
N PRO A 74 -11.82 8.65 -13.97
CA PRO A 74 -10.78 8.78 -12.95
C PRO A 74 -9.95 10.04 -13.17
N ARG A 75 -9.35 10.55 -12.09
CA ARG A 75 -8.35 11.63 -12.19
C ARG A 75 -7.16 11.22 -13.08
N PRO A 76 -6.43 12.19 -13.67
CA PRO A 76 -5.32 11.91 -14.58
C PRO A 76 -4.29 10.92 -14.02
N GLY A 77 -3.88 11.06 -12.75
CA GLY A 77 -2.92 10.15 -12.14
C GLY A 77 -3.40 8.70 -12.02
N ILE A 78 -4.65 8.47 -11.65
CA ILE A 78 -5.22 7.11 -11.63
C ILE A 78 -5.39 6.59 -13.05
N LYS A 79 -5.85 7.44 -13.99
CA LYS A 79 -5.98 7.09 -15.42
C LYS A 79 -4.64 6.64 -16.01
N ALA A 80 -3.57 7.36 -15.74
CA ALA A 80 -2.22 7.02 -16.20
C ALA A 80 -1.73 5.66 -15.64
N LEU A 81 -2.04 5.36 -14.37
CA LEU A 81 -1.68 4.06 -13.77
C LEU A 81 -2.42 2.87 -14.38
N ILE A 82 -3.64 3.06 -14.87
CA ILE A 82 -4.49 1.97 -15.38
C ILE A 82 -4.54 1.88 -16.90
N GLN A 83 -3.99 2.84 -17.65
CA GLN A 83 -4.11 2.92 -19.11
C GLN A 83 -3.65 1.65 -19.85
N ASN A 84 -2.66 0.94 -19.32
CA ASN A 84 -2.13 -0.29 -19.92
C ASN A 84 -2.83 -1.56 -19.42
N VAL A 85 -3.87 -1.43 -18.61
CA VAL A 85 -4.62 -2.58 -18.08
C VAL A 85 -5.64 -3.04 -19.13
N LYS A 86 -5.51 -4.27 -19.60
CA LYS A 86 -6.37 -4.83 -20.67
C LYS A 86 -7.81 -5.17 -20.24
N LYS A 87 -8.22 -4.80 -19.04
CA LYS A 87 -9.52 -5.11 -18.46
C LYS A 87 -10.48 -3.94 -18.67
N LYS A 88 -11.70 -4.21 -19.16
CA LYS A 88 -12.70 -3.15 -19.44
C LYS A 88 -13.27 -2.50 -18.17
N VAL A 89 -13.45 -3.29 -17.11
CA VAL A 89 -13.98 -2.83 -15.83
C VAL A 89 -13.08 -3.36 -14.72
N LEU A 90 -12.51 -2.46 -13.93
CA LEU A 90 -11.68 -2.79 -12.79
C LEU A 90 -12.56 -3.11 -11.58
N THR A 91 -12.16 -4.09 -10.81
CA THR A 91 -12.72 -4.44 -9.51
C THR A 91 -11.81 -3.90 -8.39
N ILE A 92 -12.30 -3.95 -7.15
CA ILE A 92 -11.45 -3.57 -6.00
C ILE A 92 -10.18 -4.44 -5.92
N THR A 93 -10.28 -5.72 -6.29
CA THR A 93 -9.13 -6.63 -6.37
C THR A 93 -8.09 -6.15 -7.38
N ASP A 94 -8.52 -5.60 -8.51
CA ASP A 94 -7.60 -5.03 -9.50
C ASP A 94 -6.90 -3.77 -8.93
N VAL A 95 -7.61 -2.93 -8.17
CA VAL A 95 -7.00 -1.79 -7.48
C VAL A 95 -5.96 -2.24 -6.47
N VAL A 96 -6.24 -3.28 -5.65
CA VAL A 96 -5.31 -3.87 -4.69
C VAL A 96 -4.03 -4.39 -5.35
N PHE A 97 -4.16 -5.08 -6.50
CA PHE A 97 -3.01 -5.77 -7.12
C PHE A 97 -2.34 -4.99 -8.27
N ILE A 98 -3.00 -3.96 -8.81
CA ILE A 98 -2.46 -3.18 -9.93
C ILE A 98 -2.10 -1.76 -9.50
N VAL A 99 -3.04 -1.01 -8.89
CA VAL A 99 -2.85 0.41 -8.58
C VAL A 99 -2.07 0.60 -7.29
N ALA A 100 -2.50 -0.04 -6.20
CA ALA A 100 -1.91 0.11 -4.88
C ALA A 100 -0.41 -0.26 -4.82
N PRO A 101 0.07 -1.37 -5.45
CA PRO A 101 1.50 -1.70 -5.43
C PRO A 101 2.38 -0.67 -6.13
N ARG A 102 1.87 0.01 -7.18
CA ARG A 102 2.58 1.07 -7.88
C ARG A 102 2.76 2.29 -6.98
N ILE A 103 1.67 2.78 -6.40
CA ILE A 103 1.69 3.90 -5.46
C ILE A 103 2.61 3.60 -4.26
N ASN A 104 2.49 2.40 -3.68
CA ASN A 104 3.31 1.99 -2.55
C ASN A 104 4.81 1.84 -2.91
N ALA A 105 5.15 1.52 -4.16
CA ALA A 105 6.53 1.38 -4.59
C ALA A 105 7.30 2.71 -4.53
N ALA A 106 6.67 3.83 -4.88
CA ALA A 106 7.27 5.16 -4.79
C ALA A 106 7.78 5.44 -3.36
N GLY A 107 6.95 5.19 -2.34
CA GLY A 107 7.34 5.39 -0.93
C GLY A 107 8.34 4.37 -0.39
N ARG A 108 8.54 3.22 -1.07
CA ARG A 108 9.51 2.19 -0.64
C ARG A 108 10.89 2.38 -1.24
N ILE A 109 10.96 2.78 -2.51
CA ILE A 109 12.21 2.87 -3.28
C ILE A 109 12.81 4.28 -3.19
N LYS A 110 11.96 5.32 -3.18
CA LYS A 110 12.38 6.73 -3.08
C LYS A 110 11.58 7.46 -2.02
N HIS A 111 10.78 8.42 -2.42
CA HIS A 111 10.00 9.27 -1.52
C HIS A 111 8.52 9.29 -1.91
N GLY A 112 7.63 9.18 -0.92
CA GLY A 112 6.17 9.17 -1.15
C GLY A 112 5.61 10.42 -1.85
N ASN A 113 6.37 11.51 -1.90
CA ASN A 113 5.98 12.73 -2.61
C ASN A 113 5.74 12.51 -4.11
N GLU A 114 6.43 11.55 -4.74
CA GLU A 114 6.21 11.20 -6.16
C GLU A 114 4.80 10.63 -6.38
N ALA A 115 4.33 9.79 -5.45
CA ALA A 115 2.96 9.29 -5.48
C ALA A 115 1.94 10.42 -5.25
N VAL A 116 2.24 11.36 -4.34
CA VAL A 116 1.38 12.52 -4.12
C VAL A 116 1.34 13.39 -5.37
N ALA A 117 2.49 13.68 -6.00
CA ALA A 117 2.55 14.44 -7.24
C ALA A 117 1.67 13.80 -8.33
N LEU A 118 1.79 12.48 -8.54
CA LEU A 118 0.97 11.76 -9.50
C LEU A 118 -0.54 11.91 -9.22
N VAL A 119 -0.99 11.66 -7.99
CA VAL A 119 -2.43 11.65 -7.70
C VAL A 119 -3.05 13.05 -7.56
N THR A 120 -2.24 14.10 -7.50
CA THR A 120 -2.68 15.50 -7.50
C THR A 120 -2.51 16.20 -8.84
N GLU A 121 -1.91 15.54 -9.83
CA GLU A 121 -1.71 16.11 -11.17
C GLU A 121 -3.03 16.21 -11.93
N TYR A 122 -3.22 17.34 -12.64
CA TYR A 122 -4.39 17.63 -13.46
C TYR A 122 -4.13 17.47 -14.96
N ASP A 123 -2.86 17.58 -15.36
CA ASP A 123 -2.44 17.36 -16.75
C ASP A 123 -2.19 15.87 -16.98
N LEU A 124 -2.78 15.30 -18.04
CA LEU A 124 -2.65 13.87 -18.32
C LEU A 124 -1.26 13.50 -18.80
N ASP A 125 -0.63 14.32 -19.65
CA ASP A 125 0.68 14.02 -20.21
C ASP A 125 1.75 14.03 -19.10
N GLN A 126 1.64 14.97 -18.15
CA GLN A 126 2.50 15.02 -16.97
C GLN A 126 2.23 13.84 -16.02
N ALA A 127 0.97 13.48 -15.84
CA ALA A 127 0.60 12.31 -15.03
C ALA A 127 1.13 10.99 -15.62
N GLU A 128 1.17 10.86 -16.95
CA GLU A 128 1.76 9.71 -17.63
C GLU A 128 3.27 9.60 -17.41
N GLN A 129 3.98 10.74 -17.37
CA GLN A 129 5.41 10.76 -17.04
C GLN A 129 5.64 10.26 -15.59
N PHE A 130 4.91 10.81 -14.61
CA PHE A 130 4.98 10.35 -13.21
C PHE A 130 4.60 8.87 -13.06
N ALA A 131 3.57 8.41 -13.76
CA ALA A 131 3.18 7.00 -13.75
C ALA A 131 4.26 6.08 -14.31
N SER A 132 4.98 6.51 -15.35
CA SER A 132 6.11 5.77 -15.91
C SER A 132 7.27 5.63 -14.92
N GLU A 133 7.62 6.70 -14.21
CA GLU A 133 8.64 6.68 -13.16
C GLU A 133 8.25 5.73 -12.02
N ILE A 134 6.99 5.81 -11.58
CA ILE A 134 6.45 4.93 -10.54
C ILE A 134 6.42 3.46 -10.99
N GLU A 135 6.12 3.16 -12.25
CA GLU A 135 6.19 1.78 -12.77
C GLU A 135 7.64 1.26 -12.78
N GLN A 136 8.63 2.11 -13.08
CA GLN A 136 10.04 1.73 -12.94
C GLN A 136 10.37 1.38 -11.48
N HIS A 137 9.98 2.22 -10.51
CA HIS A 137 10.19 1.93 -9.09
C HIS A 137 9.49 0.64 -8.63
N ASN A 138 8.30 0.36 -9.18
CA ASN A 138 7.60 -0.89 -8.89
C ASN A 138 8.33 -2.11 -9.47
N SER A 139 8.96 -1.96 -10.65
CA SER A 139 9.78 -3.01 -11.25
C SER A 139 11.05 -3.25 -10.45
N ASP A 140 11.76 -2.20 -10.07
CA ASP A 140 12.97 -2.27 -9.23
C ASP A 140 12.65 -2.93 -7.87
N ARG A 141 11.54 -2.53 -7.26
CA ARG A 141 11.06 -3.14 -6.00
C ARG A 141 10.82 -4.65 -6.15
N LYS A 142 10.18 -5.08 -7.26
CA LYS A 142 9.92 -6.51 -7.51
C LYS A 142 11.22 -7.29 -7.70
N GLU A 143 12.20 -6.72 -8.37
CA GLU A 143 13.51 -7.35 -8.57
C GLU A 143 14.26 -7.48 -7.26
N LEU A 144 14.35 -6.40 -6.48
CA LEU A 144 14.95 -6.41 -5.13
C LEU A 144 14.26 -7.41 -4.20
N ASP A 145 12.93 -7.45 -4.18
CA ASP A 145 12.15 -8.40 -3.40
C ASP A 145 12.51 -9.84 -3.75
N LYS A 146 12.57 -10.18 -5.04
CA LYS A 146 12.95 -11.52 -5.52
C LYS A 146 14.39 -11.87 -5.16
N GLN A 147 15.31 -10.94 -5.35
CA GLN A 147 16.72 -11.14 -5.04
C GLN A 147 16.93 -11.34 -3.55
N ILE A 148 16.46 -10.42 -2.72
CA ILE A 148 16.65 -10.46 -1.25
C ILE A 148 15.97 -11.69 -0.65
N THR A 149 14.76 -12.06 -1.14
CA THR A 149 14.10 -13.29 -0.68
C THR A 149 14.93 -14.52 -0.98
N LYS A 150 15.53 -14.61 -2.17
CA LYS A 150 16.40 -15.73 -2.54
C LYS A 150 17.64 -15.79 -1.64
N GLU A 151 18.30 -14.66 -1.40
CA GLU A 151 19.47 -14.57 -0.54
C GLU A 151 19.15 -14.97 0.91
N ALA A 152 18.01 -14.50 1.44
CA ALA A 152 17.55 -14.84 2.78
C ALA A 152 17.23 -16.34 2.94
N LEU A 153 16.60 -16.96 1.94
CA LEU A 153 16.35 -18.41 1.93
C LEU A 153 17.66 -19.21 1.91
N LEU A 154 18.63 -18.82 1.08
CA LEU A 154 19.94 -19.44 1.05
C LEU A 154 20.66 -19.31 2.40
N GLN A 155 20.62 -18.15 3.05
CA GLN A 155 21.20 -17.95 4.38
C GLN A 155 20.60 -18.90 5.43
N ILE A 156 19.27 -19.13 5.40
CA ILE A 156 18.59 -20.07 6.30
C ILE A 156 19.06 -21.51 6.02
N GLU A 157 19.24 -21.89 4.75
CA GLU A 157 19.68 -23.22 4.35
C GLU A 157 21.14 -23.47 4.75
N GLU A 158 22.04 -22.56 4.43
CA GLU A 158 23.48 -22.65 4.74
C GLU A 158 23.74 -22.74 6.24
N ASN A 159 22.93 -22.05 7.06
CA ASN A 159 23.01 -22.09 8.52
C ASN A 159 22.27 -23.29 9.14
N ASN A 160 21.64 -24.15 8.37
CA ASN A 160 20.81 -25.27 8.84
C ASN A 160 19.68 -24.84 9.79
N GLU A 161 19.02 -23.71 9.48
CA GLU A 161 18.01 -23.09 10.34
C GLU A 161 16.56 -23.40 9.90
N GLN A 162 16.34 -24.30 8.95
CA GLN A 162 15.01 -24.61 8.39
C GLN A 162 14.02 -25.08 9.48
N ASN A 163 14.50 -25.76 10.52
CA ASN A 163 13.68 -26.34 11.60
C ASN A 163 13.66 -25.48 12.90
N ARG A 164 14.09 -24.21 12.85
CA ARG A 164 14.02 -23.29 14.00
C ARG A 164 12.61 -22.82 14.24
N PHE A 165 12.32 -22.36 15.45
CA PHE A 165 11.02 -21.80 15.85
C PHE A 165 10.81 -20.34 15.40
N SER A 166 11.88 -19.66 15.02
CA SER A 166 11.86 -18.30 14.48
C SER A 166 12.86 -18.17 13.35
N THR A 167 12.70 -17.14 12.52
CA THR A 167 13.66 -16.76 11.47
C THR A 167 14.25 -15.40 11.80
N VAL A 168 15.57 -15.32 11.82
CA VAL A 168 16.30 -14.06 11.96
C VAL A 168 17.40 -14.07 10.89
N VAL A 169 17.30 -13.14 9.94
CA VAL A 169 18.27 -13.00 8.85
C VAL A 169 18.77 -11.57 8.74
N TYR A 170 20.00 -11.40 8.31
CA TYR A 170 20.66 -10.11 8.19
C TYR A 170 21.55 -10.07 6.95
N GLN A 171 21.49 -8.95 6.24
CA GLN A 171 22.51 -8.59 5.28
C GLN A 171 22.64 -7.05 5.22
N GLU A 172 23.88 -6.55 5.18
CA GLU A 172 24.18 -5.13 5.28
C GLU A 172 23.56 -4.29 4.13
N ASN A 173 23.53 -4.85 2.94
CA ASN A 173 23.15 -4.15 1.71
C ASN A 173 21.69 -4.38 1.28
N TRP A 174 20.88 -5.07 2.06
CA TRP A 174 19.47 -5.21 1.72
C TRP A 174 18.72 -3.88 1.82
N HIS A 175 17.83 -3.65 0.86
CA HIS A 175 17.10 -2.39 0.80
C HIS A 175 16.03 -2.31 1.89
N LYS A 176 16.13 -1.31 2.81
CA LYS A 176 15.23 -1.18 3.97
C LYS A 176 13.76 -1.06 3.62
N GLY A 177 13.41 -0.49 2.46
CA GLY A 177 12.02 -0.37 1.98
C GLY A 177 11.42 -1.70 1.51
N VAL A 178 12.24 -2.76 1.35
CA VAL A 178 11.84 -4.07 0.81
C VAL A 178 11.86 -5.16 1.88
N ILE A 179 12.71 -5.07 2.91
CA ILE A 179 12.84 -6.13 3.94
C ILE A 179 11.52 -6.52 4.60
N GLY A 180 10.53 -5.63 4.67
CA GLY A 180 9.21 -5.95 5.22
C GLY A 180 8.38 -6.87 4.29
N ILE A 181 8.59 -6.81 2.98
CA ILE A 181 7.98 -7.72 2.01
C ILE A 181 8.66 -9.08 2.11
N VAL A 182 9.99 -9.07 2.19
CA VAL A 182 10.80 -10.29 2.36
C VAL A 182 10.41 -11.03 3.65
N ALA A 183 10.26 -10.32 4.77
CA ALA A 183 9.80 -10.92 6.03
C ALA A 183 8.45 -11.63 5.88
N SER A 184 7.49 -11.03 5.16
CA SER A 184 6.19 -11.67 4.86
C SER A 184 6.37 -12.95 4.03
N ARG A 185 7.23 -12.93 2.98
CA ARG A 185 7.50 -14.12 2.16
C ARG A 185 8.18 -15.24 2.94
N LEU A 186 9.09 -14.92 3.86
CA LEU A 186 9.72 -15.93 4.72
C LEU A 186 8.70 -16.55 5.68
N VAL A 187 7.72 -15.78 6.18
CA VAL A 187 6.60 -16.32 6.95
C VAL A 187 5.72 -17.24 6.09
N GLU A 188 5.45 -16.90 4.83
CA GLU A 188 4.71 -17.77 3.91
C GLU A 188 5.42 -19.11 3.68
N ASN A 189 6.77 -19.10 3.65
CA ASN A 189 7.56 -20.32 3.44
C ASN A 189 7.67 -21.22 4.69
N TYR A 190 7.90 -20.64 5.86
CA TYR A 190 8.23 -21.40 7.08
C TYR A 190 7.17 -21.30 8.17
N TYR A 191 6.15 -20.44 8.04
CA TYR A 191 5.05 -20.19 8.97
C TYR A 191 5.52 -20.02 10.43
N ARG A 192 6.45 -19.12 10.65
CA ARG A 192 7.00 -18.81 11.99
C ARG A 192 7.35 -17.33 12.11
N PRO A 193 7.46 -16.79 13.34
CA PRO A 193 7.86 -15.39 13.57
C PRO A 193 9.19 -15.11 12.87
N THR A 194 9.24 -14.01 12.12
CA THR A 194 10.36 -13.69 11.26
C THR A 194 10.78 -12.23 11.44
N ILE A 195 12.08 -12.01 11.57
CA ILE A 195 12.70 -10.69 11.60
C ILE A 195 13.78 -10.63 10.53
N VAL A 196 13.72 -9.61 9.68
CA VAL A 196 14.71 -9.34 8.64
C VAL A 196 15.41 -8.02 8.96
N PHE A 197 16.72 -8.07 9.12
CA PHE A 197 17.57 -6.93 9.43
C PHE A 197 18.35 -6.46 8.20
N THR A 198 18.65 -5.16 8.19
CA THR A 198 19.62 -4.55 7.27
C THR A 198 20.30 -3.35 7.93
N LYS A 199 21.39 -2.87 7.35
CA LYS A 199 22.04 -1.65 7.81
C LYS A 199 21.29 -0.39 7.35
N SER A 200 21.24 0.61 8.22
CA SER A 200 20.67 1.92 7.92
C SER A 200 21.51 3.02 8.56
N GLY A 201 22.51 3.50 7.83
CA GLY A 201 23.53 4.39 8.38
C GLY A 201 24.39 3.66 9.44
N GLU A 202 24.47 4.20 10.64
CA GLU A 202 25.20 3.58 11.78
C GLU A 202 24.32 2.63 12.62
N LYS A 203 23.06 2.43 12.22
CA LYS A 203 22.10 1.59 12.96
C LYS A 203 21.64 0.41 12.12
N LEU A 204 21.04 -0.57 12.78
CA LEU A 204 20.28 -1.61 12.12
C LEU A 204 18.82 -1.19 12.00
N ALA A 205 18.24 -1.40 10.82
CA ALA A 205 16.81 -1.38 10.60
C ALA A 205 16.30 -2.80 10.52
N ALA A 206 15.09 -3.04 11.04
CA ALA A 206 14.47 -4.36 10.99
C ALA A 206 13.00 -4.27 10.59
N SER A 207 12.50 -5.35 10.03
CA SER A 207 11.07 -5.57 9.85
C SER A 207 10.71 -6.93 10.40
N ALA A 208 9.74 -6.97 11.30
CA ALA A 208 9.23 -8.19 11.90
C ALA A 208 7.87 -8.56 11.30
N ARG A 209 7.60 -9.86 11.20
CA ARG A 209 6.29 -10.42 10.87
C ARG A 209 5.97 -11.56 11.81
N SER A 210 4.74 -11.56 12.29
CA SER A 210 4.21 -12.57 13.19
C SER A 210 3.44 -13.66 12.45
N VAL A 211 3.12 -14.71 13.17
CA VAL A 211 2.14 -15.73 12.78
C VAL A 211 0.94 -15.64 13.72
N LYS A 212 -0.14 -16.34 13.39
CA LYS A 212 -1.33 -16.38 14.26
C LYS A 212 -0.94 -16.83 15.68
N ASP A 213 -1.53 -16.20 16.66
CA ASP A 213 -1.34 -16.49 18.10
C ASP A 213 0.06 -16.20 18.67
N PHE A 214 0.90 -15.49 17.92
CA PHE A 214 2.20 -15.00 18.38
C PHE A 214 2.31 -13.49 18.13
N ASP A 215 2.47 -12.71 19.20
CA ASP A 215 2.67 -11.27 19.13
C ASP A 215 4.17 -10.93 19.19
N VAL A 216 4.73 -10.44 18.07
CA VAL A 216 6.15 -10.07 18.02
C VAL A 216 6.43 -8.68 18.64
N TYR A 217 5.38 -7.94 19.05
CA TYR A 217 5.50 -6.63 19.66
C TYR A 217 5.64 -6.72 21.19
N ASN A 218 4.96 -7.68 21.81
CA ASN A 218 5.06 -8.01 23.21
C ASN A 218 5.99 -9.22 23.38
#